data_bd33e9e4973d7703927b4c12e81462ce
#
_entry.id   bd33e9e4973d7703927b4c12e81462ce
#
_cell.length_a   1.000
_cell.length_b   1.000
_cell.length_c   1.000
_cell.angle_alpha   90.00
_cell.angle_beta   90.00
_cell.angle_gamma   90.00
#
_symmetry.space_group_name_H-M   'P 1'
#
loop_
_entity.id
_entity.type
_entity.pdbx_description
1 polymer ?
#
loop_
_entity_poly.entity_id
_entity_poly.type
_entity_poly.pdbx_seq_one_letter_code
_entity_poly.pdbx_strand_id
1 'polypeptide(L)'
;MRSEKRLKILMLEDNEDDVLLIEHVLQQDNLAYDRVCVDTRPEFIEAITSFHPDIVLSDHGLPGFNSREALKLCLKVRPAMPFILVTGTVSDEYAVSCLREGADDYILKSNLSRLPSAIRAAVKRRRLERLKREARHTLRIQNDALLKANSELDSFVYSVSHNLRGPLASVMGLLNVACGIENVPPQLSSLHAMMASSMAKLDKTLKEILDYSRNARNELHAEDVNWQDLIHSTLEQLNYLPLASTAVRHFRFDTSEPFYSDISRLSVIFNNVLTNSLLYHNPGRPLQLELEIQTNEQEAVISLTDNGIGIRESVLPHVCEMFFRGTEASQGAGLGLYIVQEIMNRFGGTLRVASVYGKGTTVTLHLPNMRPARSTVKPDLVFDTES
;
A
#
# COMPACT_ATOMS: atom_id res chain seq x y z
N MET A 1 22.39 -4.93 35.06
CA MET A 1 23.63 -4.58 34.32
C MET A 1 23.68 -5.46 33.07
N ARG A 2 23.50 -4.89 31.89
CA ARG A 2 23.74 -5.64 30.63
C ARG A 2 25.25 -5.83 30.54
N SER A 3 25.76 -7.06 30.53
CA SER A 3 27.14 -7.38 30.20
C SER A 3 27.42 -6.74 28.84
N GLU A 4 28.26 -5.72 28.78
CA GLU A 4 28.71 -5.15 27.51
C GLU A 4 29.45 -6.26 26.77
N LYS A 5 28.92 -6.63 25.62
CA LYS A 5 29.52 -7.66 24.77
C LYS A 5 30.87 -7.15 24.33
N ARG A 6 31.96 -7.85 24.71
CA ARG A 6 33.32 -7.52 24.28
C ARG A 6 33.41 -7.60 22.75
N LEU A 7 34.03 -6.59 22.15
CA LEU A 7 34.19 -6.49 20.70
C LEU A 7 35.35 -7.39 20.26
N LYS A 8 35.15 -8.24 19.28
CA LYS A 8 36.23 -9.09 18.73
C LYS A 8 36.95 -8.37 17.61
N ILE A 9 38.22 -8.01 17.84
CA ILE A 9 39.06 -7.26 16.90
C ILE A 9 40.11 -8.20 16.31
N LEU A 10 40.13 -8.33 14.98
CA LEU A 10 41.22 -8.96 14.25
C LEU A 10 42.18 -7.87 13.78
N MET A 11 43.42 -7.95 14.21
CA MET A 11 44.49 -7.05 13.81
C MET A 11 45.41 -7.77 12.81
N LEU A 12 45.66 -7.14 11.68
CA LEU A 12 46.62 -7.56 10.67
C LEU A 12 47.79 -6.57 10.75
N GLU A 13 48.87 -6.93 11.51
CA GLU A 13 49.99 -6.09 11.86
C GLU A 13 51.18 -6.97 12.21
N ASP A 14 52.40 -6.64 11.69
CA ASP A 14 53.64 -7.37 11.91
C ASP A 14 54.56 -6.68 12.97
N ASN A 15 54.23 -5.44 13.32
CA ASN A 15 55.03 -4.68 14.31
C ASN A 15 54.34 -4.71 15.68
N GLU A 16 54.97 -5.34 16.67
CA GLU A 16 54.45 -5.41 18.04
C GLU A 16 54.32 -4.04 18.72
N ASP A 17 55.20 -3.07 18.41
CA ASP A 17 55.11 -1.72 18.98
C ASP A 17 53.85 -1.00 18.50
N ASP A 18 53.47 -1.17 17.25
CA ASP A 18 52.24 -0.61 16.69
C ASP A 18 50.98 -1.25 17.27
N VAL A 19 51.04 -2.58 17.53
CA VAL A 19 49.94 -3.29 18.24
C VAL A 19 49.77 -2.71 19.65
N LEU A 20 50.87 -2.50 20.39
CA LEU A 20 50.84 -1.91 21.74
C LEU A 20 50.29 -0.49 21.73
N LEU A 21 50.63 0.34 20.73
CA LEU A 21 50.09 1.68 20.57
C LEU A 21 48.58 1.67 20.33
N ILE A 22 48.10 0.79 19.46
CA ILE A 22 46.66 0.60 19.21
C ILE A 22 45.95 0.19 20.52
N GLU A 23 46.49 -0.81 21.23
CA GLU A 23 45.91 -1.28 22.48
C GLU A 23 45.84 -0.18 23.54
N HIS A 24 46.92 0.61 23.68
CA HIS A 24 46.96 1.72 24.62
C HIS A 24 45.80 2.72 24.37
N VAL A 25 45.56 3.09 23.11
CA VAL A 25 44.50 4.02 22.74
C VAL A 25 43.10 3.41 22.98
N LEU A 26 42.93 2.13 22.68
CA LEU A 26 41.65 1.44 22.92
C LEU A 26 41.34 1.30 24.41
N GLN A 27 42.37 1.05 25.25
CA GLN A 27 42.25 1.00 26.71
C GLN A 27 41.94 2.35 27.34
N GLN A 28 42.56 3.43 26.87
CA GLN A 28 42.28 4.80 27.32
C GLN A 28 40.83 5.20 27.11
N ASP A 29 40.20 4.70 26.01
CA ASP A 29 38.82 4.98 25.69
C ASP A 29 37.84 3.96 26.33
N ASN A 30 38.31 3.08 27.22
CA ASN A 30 37.55 2.05 27.92
C ASN A 30 36.77 1.11 26.96
N LEU A 31 37.30 0.84 25.76
CA LEU A 31 36.69 -0.10 24.83
C LEU A 31 36.93 -1.54 25.32
N ALA A 32 35.89 -2.28 25.67
CA ALA A 32 36.01 -3.68 26.04
C ALA A 32 36.13 -4.56 24.79
N TYR A 33 37.24 -5.24 24.59
CA TYR A 33 37.49 -6.07 23.43
C TYR A 33 38.29 -7.35 23.74
N ASP A 34 38.21 -8.32 22.83
CA ASP A 34 39.11 -9.46 22.70
C ASP A 34 39.81 -9.33 21.36
N ARG A 35 41.13 -9.63 21.29
CA ARG A 35 41.85 -9.51 20.03
C ARG A 35 42.53 -10.80 19.59
N VAL A 36 42.73 -10.91 18.29
CA VAL A 36 43.70 -11.80 17.64
C VAL A 36 44.54 -10.94 16.72
N CYS A 37 45.88 -11.11 16.78
CA CYS A 37 46.82 -10.45 15.90
C CYS A 37 47.44 -11.49 14.97
N VAL A 38 47.54 -11.18 13.68
CA VAL A 38 48.12 -12.04 12.64
C VAL A 38 48.92 -11.19 11.67
N ASP A 39 49.90 -11.75 11.01
CA ASP A 39 50.76 -11.08 10.03
C ASP A 39 50.80 -11.80 8.67
N THR A 40 50.28 -13.03 8.61
CA THR A 40 50.27 -13.85 7.40
C THR A 40 48.87 -14.09 6.82
N ARG A 41 48.83 -14.33 5.50
CA ARG A 41 47.56 -14.63 4.80
C ARG A 41 46.85 -15.91 5.31
N PRO A 42 47.55 -17.04 5.58
CA PRO A 42 46.89 -18.24 6.11
C PRO A 42 46.25 -18.01 7.48
N GLU A 43 46.96 -17.37 8.41
CA GLU A 43 46.46 -17.05 9.75
C GLU A 43 45.29 -16.08 9.70
N PHE A 44 45.32 -15.09 8.79
CA PHE A 44 44.22 -14.16 8.59
C PHE A 44 42.92 -14.89 8.13
N ILE A 45 43.03 -15.83 7.20
CA ILE A 45 41.88 -16.64 6.74
C ILE A 45 41.36 -17.52 7.89
N GLU A 46 42.24 -18.14 8.66
CA GLU A 46 41.86 -18.95 9.82
C GLU A 46 41.15 -18.09 10.87
N ALA A 47 41.70 -16.91 11.20
CA ALA A 47 41.14 -16.01 12.19
C ALA A 47 39.75 -15.48 11.78
N ILE A 48 39.53 -15.13 10.51
CA ILE A 48 38.19 -14.73 10.04
C ILE A 48 37.14 -15.82 10.29
N THR A 49 37.53 -17.09 10.11
CA THR A 49 36.60 -18.22 10.17
C THR A 49 36.44 -18.81 11.57
N SER A 50 37.50 -18.83 12.39
CA SER A 50 37.50 -19.43 13.74
C SER A 50 37.18 -18.42 14.85
N PHE A 51 37.81 -17.26 14.84
CA PHE A 51 37.63 -16.22 15.86
C PHE A 51 36.31 -15.44 15.67
N HIS A 52 35.80 -15.35 14.45
CA HIS A 52 34.59 -14.61 14.09
C HIS A 52 34.68 -13.12 14.52
N PRO A 53 35.61 -12.33 14.00
CA PRO A 53 35.82 -10.95 14.42
C PRO A 53 34.60 -10.08 14.11
N ASP A 54 34.36 -9.06 14.96
CA ASP A 54 33.34 -8.03 14.74
C ASP A 54 33.91 -6.88 13.88
N ILE A 55 35.26 -6.72 13.78
CA ILE A 55 35.97 -5.72 12.97
C ILE A 55 37.37 -6.18 12.65
N VAL A 56 37.93 -5.72 11.53
CA VAL A 56 39.31 -5.88 11.13
C VAL A 56 40.02 -4.53 11.18
N LEU A 57 41.19 -4.49 11.80
CA LEU A 57 42.17 -3.40 11.73
C LEU A 57 43.34 -3.93 10.92
N SER A 58 43.71 -3.29 9.83
CA SER A 58 44.80 -3.78 8.96
C SER A 58 45.82 -2.70 8.70
N ASP A 59 47.10 -3.02 8.96
CA ASP A 59 48.18 -2.21 8.41
C ASP A 59 48.31 -2.38 6.90
N HIS A 60 48.89 -1.38 6.26
CA HIS A 60 49.13 -1.37 4.82
C HIS A 60 50.38 -2.14 4.42
N GLY A 61 51.42 -2.06 5.20
CA GLY A 61 52.81 -2.33 4.83
C GLY A 61 53.32 -3.74 5.08
N LEU A 62 52.49 -4.77 5.20
CA LEU A 62 52.93 -6.12 5.51
C LEU A 62 53.66 -6.80 4.35
N PRO A 63 54.79 -7.48 4.63
CA PRO A 63 55.51 -8.26 3.63
C PRO A 63 54.67 -9.44 3.08
N GLY A 64 54.30 -9.42 1.80
CA GLY A 64 53.67 -10.57 1.14
C GLY A 64 52.13 -10.68 1.27
N PHE A 65 51.48 -9.85 2.12
CA PHE A 65 50.01 -9.82 2.26
C PHE A 65 49.51 -8.42 2.63
N ASN A 66 49.06 -7.68 1.66
CA ASN A 66 48.68 -6.28 1.85
C ASN A 66 47.23 -6.09 2.26
N SER A 67 46.92 -4.92 2.83
CA SER A 67 45.57 -4.55 3.30
C SER A 67 44.49 -4.64 2.23
N ARG A 68 44.81 -4.42 0.95
CA ARG A 68 43.84 -4.50 -0.15
C ARG A 68 43.42 -5.95 -0.45
N GLU A 69 44.39 -6.89 -0.36
CA GLU A 69 44.07 -8.31 -0.46
C GLU A 69 43.24 -8.79 0.74
N ALA A 70 43.59 -8.33 1.94
CA ALA A 70 42.87 -8.60 3.17
C ALA A 70 41.41 -8.09 3.07
N LEU A 71 41.21 -6.85 2.57
CA LEU A 71 39.90 -6.27 2.34
C LEU A 71 39.08 -7.12 1.36
N LYS A 72 39.65 -7.52 0.22
CA LYS A 72 38.97 -8.38 -0.76
C LYS A 72 38.54 -9.73 -0.17
N LEU A 73 39.37 -10.33 0.66
CA LEU A 73 39.04 -11.56 1.39
C LEU A 73 37.89 -11.33 2.38
N CYS A 74 37.95 -10.24 3.15
CA CYS A 74 36.85 -9.86 4.07
C CYS A 74 35.53 -9.71 3.32
N LEU A 75 35.49 -8.96 2.23
CA LEU A 75 34.31 -8.73 1.43
C LEU A 75 33.73 -10.02 0.80
N LYS A 76 34.63 -10.98 0.48
CA LYS A 76 34.22 -12.28 -0.07
C LYS A 76 33.63 -13.21 1.00
N VAL A 77 34.26 -13.28 2.18
CA VAL A 77 33.89 -14.23 3.25
C VAL A 77 32.79 -13.67 4.15
N ARG A 78 32.91 -12.40 4.53
CA ARG A 78 31.96 -11.71 5.43
C ARG A 78 31.72 -10.25 4.99
N PRO A 79 30.90 -10.01 3.97
CA PRO A 79 30.70 -8.68 3.35
C PRO A 79 30.21 -7.60 4.31
N ALA A 80 29.61 -7.99 5.43
CA ALA A 80 29.09 -7.07 6.45
C ALA A 80 30.07 -6.78 7.59
N MET A 81 31.31 -7.32 7.52
CA MET A 81 32.32 -7.12 8.54
C MET A 81 33.03 -5.77 8.30
N PRO A 82 33.10 -4.87 9.30
CA PRO A 82 33.83 -3.62 9.18
C PRO A 82 35.31 -3.84 8.96
N PHE A 83 35.94 -2.99 8.15
CA PHE A 83 37.36 -3.00 7.86
C PHE A 83 37.90 -1.57 7.94
N ILE A 84 38.87 -1.35 8.82
CA ILE A 84 39.58 -0.08 9.00
C ILE A 84 41.04 -0.27 8.66
N LEU A 85 41.56 0.59 7.78
CA LEU A 85 42.98 0.66 7.48
C LEU A 85 43.69 1.51 8.56
N VAL A 86 44.75 0.97 9.18
CA VAL A 86 45.59 1.69 10.17
C VAL A 86 47.01 1.72 9.63
N THR A 87 47.55 2.89 9.33
CA THR A 87 48.81 2.97 8.55
C THR A 87 49.68 4.14 8.96
N GLY A 88 51.00 3.97 8.89
CA GLY A 88 51.99 5.01 9.20
C GLY A 88 52.12 6.07 8.11
N THR A 89 52.20 5.63 6.86
CA THR A 89 52.33 6.50 5.68
C THR A 89 51.58 5.88 4.50
N VAL A 90 50.62 6.58 3.95
CA VAL A 90 49.94 6.17 2.71
C VAL A 90 49.76 7.39 1.82
N SER A 91 49.85 7.20 0.51
CA SER A 91 49.36 8.22 -0.40
C SER A 91 47.84 8.36 -0.24
N ASP A 92 47.32 9.58 -0.23
CA ASP A 92 45.88 9.84 -0.15
C ASP A 92 45.08 9.04 -1.23
N GLU A 93 45.70 8.81 -2.38
CA GLU A 93 45.12 8.01 -3.48
C GLU A 93 44.86 6.55 -3.07
N TYR A 94 45.79 5.92 -2.33
CA TYR A 94 45.60 4.53 -1.87
C TYR A 94 44.51 4.42 -0.83
N ALA A 95 44.50 5.31 0.17
CA ALA A 95 43.46 5.33 1.19
C ALA A 95 42.04 5.53 0.56
N VAL A 96 41.92 6.48 -0.36
CA VAL A 96 40.68 6.73 -1.10
C VAL A 96 40.27 5.51 -1.95
N SER A 97 41.24 4.81 -2.54
CA SER A 97 40.96 3.60 -3.33
C SER A 97 40.41 2.47 -2.44
N CYS A 98 40.99 2.24 -1.25
CA CYS A 98 40.49 1.26 -0.30
C CYS A 98 39.07 1.59 0.20
N LEU A 99 38.75 2.85 0.47
CA LEU A 99 37.39 3.29 0.82
C LEU A 99 36.40 3.02 -0.30
N ARG A 100 36.77 3.29 -1.55
CA ARG A 100 35.92 2.96 -2.72
C ARG A 100 35.73 1.47 -2.91
N GLU A 101 36.72 0.66 -2.54
CA GLU A 101 36.64 -0.81 -2.61
C GLU A 101 35.88 -1.42 -1.43
N GLY A 102 35.46 -0.64 -0.43
CA GLY A 102 34.58 -1.08 0.65
C GLY A 102 35.17 -1.07 2.06
N ALA A 103 36.35 -0.50 2.26
CA ALA A 103 36.84 -0.20 3.60
C ALA A 103 35.95 0.84 4.29
N ASP A 104 35.77 0.73 5.59
CA ASP A 104 34.87 1.60 6.35
C ASP A 104 35.50 2.93 6.76
N ASP A 105 36.78 2.94 7.05
CA ASP A 105 37.58 4.14 7.35
C ASP A 105 39.07 3.86 7.18
N TYR A 106 39.88 4.93 7.25
CA TYR A 106 41.31 4.81 7.40
C TYR A 106 41.82 5.71 8.55
N ILE A 107 42.83 5.26 9.27
CA ILE A 107 43.40 5.96 10.40
C ILE A 107 44.94 6.01 10.24
N LEU A 108 45.51 7.19 10.35
CA LEU A 108 46.97 7.35 10.38
C LEU A 108 47.50 6.97 11.76
N LYS A 109 48.60 6.20 11.82
CA LYS A 109 49.31 5.84 13.08
C LYS A 109 49.75 7.09 13.88
N SER A 110 49.91 8.24 13.20
CA SER A 110 50.14 9.54 13.84
C SER A 110 48.90 10.14 14.53
N ASN A 111 47.70 9.61 14.27
CA ASN A 111 46.43 10.11 14.84
C ASN A 111 45.53 8.96 15.33
N LEU A 112 46.08 8.05 16.12
CA LEU A 112 45.33 6.90 16.67
C LEU A 112 44.21 7.30 17.65
N SER A 113 44.21 8.54 18.17
CA SER A 113 43.11 9.03 19.04
C SER A 113 41.71 8.96 18.41
N ARG A 114 41.64 8.95 17.08
CA ARG A 114 40.41 8.77 16.31
C ARG A 114 39.91 7.31 16.21
N LEU A 115 40.80 6.34 16.45
CA LEU A 115 40.53 4.92 16.20
C LEU A 115 39.31 4.37 16.98
N PRO A 116 39.17 4.62 18.30
CA PRO A 116 38.03 4.10 19.06
C PRO A 116 36.66 4.60 18.52
N SER A 117 36.60 5.86 18.13
CA SER A 117 35.37 6.45 17.55
C SER A 117 35.08 5.90 16.18
N ALA A 118 36.08 5.68 15.33
CA ALA A 118 35.96 5.06 14.01
C ALA A 118 35.46 3.60 14.09
N ILE A 119 36.02 2.82 15.04
CA ILE A 119 35.57 1.44 15.31
C ILE A 119 34.09 1.42 15.67
N ARG A 120 33.69 2.24 16.66
CA ARG A 120 32.25 2.31 17.05
C ARG A 120 31.36 2.72 15.90
N ALA A 121 31.74 3.70 15.11
CA ALA A 121 30.97 4.17 13.96
C ALA A 121 30.84 3.08 12.87
N ALA A 122 31.96 2.40 12.53
CA ALA A 122 31.96 1.34 11.52
C ALA A 122 31.08 0.14 11.94
N VAL A 123 31.26 -0.34 13.17
CA VAL A 123 30.46 -1.45 13.71
C VAL A 123 28.96 -1.10 13.77
N LYS A 124 28.63 0.12 14.24
CA LYS A 124 27.25 0.60 14.28
C LYS A 124 26.63 0.70 12.88
N ARG A 125 27.37 1.26 11.92
CA ARG A 125 26.90 1.42 10.52
C ARG A 125 26.60 0.06 9.91
N ARG A 126 27.52 -0.89 9.96
CA ARG A 126 27.36 -2.23 9.39
C ARG A 126 26.22 -3.01 10.06
N ARG A 127 26.06 -2.85 11.38
CA ARG A 127 24.94 -3.45 12.11
C ARG A 127 23.58 -2.90 11.64
N LEU A 128 23.49 -1.59 11.46
CA LEU A 128 22.25 -0.94 10.97
C LEU A 128 21.94 -1.35 9.53
N GLU A 129 22.94 -1.42 8.66
CA GLU A 129 22.77 -1.88 7.27
C GLU A 129 22.24 -3.32 7.22
N ARG A 130 22.81 -4.21 8.06
CA ARG A 130 22.34 -5.59 8.15
C ARG A 130 20.88 -5.66 8.62
N LEU A 131 20.54 -4.98 9.72
CA LEU A 131 19.18 -4.96 10.24
C LEU A 131 18.18 -4.39 9.21
N LYS A 132 18.57 -3.33 8.50
CA LYS A 132 17.77 -2.74 7.43
C LYS A 132 17.52 -3.73 6.28
N ARG A 133 18.54 -4.51 5.91
CA ARG A 133 18.44 -5.52 4.85
C ARG A 133 17.53 -6.68 5.27
N GLU A 134 17.70 -7.18 6.50
CA GLU A 134 16.87 -8.25 7.08
C GLU A 134 15.40 -7.81 7.19
N ALA A 135 15.14 -6.60 7.70
CA ALA A 135 13.79 -6.04 7.80
C ALA A 135 13.12 -5.87 6.42
N ARG A 136 13.85 -5.37 5.42
CA ARG A 136 13.35 -5.26 4.05
C ARG A 136 13.00 -6.62 3.44
N HIS A 137 13.84 -7.61 3.69
CA HIS A 137 13.58 -8.98 3.20
C HIS A 137 12.32 -9.58 3.82
N THR A 138 12.18 -9.45 5.14
CA THR A 138 10.97 -9.91 5.86
C THR A 138 9.70 -9.19 5.39
N LEU A 139 9.76 -7.86 5.24
CA LEU A 139 8.63 -7.09 4.72
C LEU A 139 8.22 -7.53 3.32
N ARG A 140 9.20 -7.82 2.45
CA ARG A 140 8.89 -8.30 1.09
C ARG A 140 8.17 -9.64 1.11
N ILE A 141 8.67 -10.60 1.90
CA ILE A 141 8.03 -11.92 2.04
C ILE A 141 6.59 -11.77 2.57
N GLN A 142 6.39 -10.93 3.59
CA GLN A 142 5.06 -10.70 4.15
C GLN A 142 4.12 -10.04 3.14
N ASN A 143 4.61 -9.06 2.38
CA ASN A 143 3.81 -8.40 1.35
C ASN A 143 3.41 -9.38 0.24
N ASP A 144 4.34 -10.21 -0.26
CA ASP A 144 4.07 -11.21 -1.28
C ASP A 144 3.04 -12.25 -0.79
N ALA A 145 3.13 -12.66 0.47
CA ALA A 145 2.16 -13.57 1.09
C ALA A 145 0.77 -12.94 1.22
N LEU A 146 0.68 -11.66 1.62
CA LEU A 146 -0.58 -10.92 1.72
C LEU A 146 -1.24 -10.75 0.34
N LEU A 147 -0.46 -10.38 -0.68
CA LEU A 147 -0.97 -10.24 -2.05
C LEU A 147 -1.52 -11.57 -2.57
N LYS A 148 -0.82 -12.67 -2.31
CA LYS A 148 -1.27 -14.01 -2.67
C LYS A 148 -2.57 -14.39 -1.96
N ALA A 149 -2.64 -14.22 -0.64
CA ALA A 149 -3.84 -14.54 0.15
C ALA A 149 -5.05 -13.70 -0.30
N ASN A 150 -4.83 -12.42 -0.60
CA ASN A 150 -5.90 -11.54 -1.11
C ASN A 150 -6.39 -12.02 -2.49
N SER A 151 -5.50 -12.38 -3.40
CA SER A 151 -5.85 -12.94 -4.71
C SER A 151 -6.61 -14.27 -4.62
N GLU A 152 -6.23 -15.14 -3.68
CA GLU A 152 -6.93 -16.40 -3.41
C GLU A 152 -8.34 -16.15 -2.87
N LEU A 153 -8.50 -15.21 -1.94
CA LEU A 153 -9.79 -14.80 -1.39
C LEU A 153 -10.72 -14.28 -2.48
N ASP A 154 -10.24 -13.38 -3.33
CA ASP A 154 -11.00 -12.83 -4.44
C ASP A 154 -11.44 -13.93 -5.42
N SER A 155 -10.57 -14.88 -5.71
CA SER A 155 -10.87 -16.00 -6.59
C SER A 155 -11.93 -16.94 -6.00
N PHE A 156 -11.85 -17.17 -4.68
CA PHE A 156 -12.85 -17.93 -3.93
C PHE A 156 -14.21 -17.25 -3.96
N VAL A 157 -14.27 -15.96 -3.64
CA VAL A 157 -15.51 -15.15 -3.65
C VAL A 157 -16.17 -15.19 -5.04
N TYR A 158 -15.38 -15.01 -6.11
CA TYR A 158 -15.88 -15.11 -7.49
C TYR A 158 -16.46 -16.48 -7.80
N SER A 159 -15.71 -17.55 -7.48
CA SER A 159 -16.11 -18.94 -7.75
C SER A 159 -17.41 -19.32 -7.01
N VAL A 160 -17.47 -19.00 -5.71
CA VAL A 160 -18.65 -19.29 -4.88
C VAL A 160 -19.89 -18.54 -5.42
N SER A 161 -19.74 -17.26 -5.70
CA SER A 161 -20.85 -16.43 -6.20
C SER A 161 -21.35 -16.93 -7.58
N HIS A 162 -20.43 -17.31 -8.47
CA HIS A 162 -20.80 -17.87 -9.78
C HIS A 162 -21.54 -19.20 -9.63
N ASN A 163 -21.06 -20.09 -8.76
CA ASN A 163 -21.65 -21.41 -8.56
C ASN A 163 -23.00 -21.37 -7.83
N LEU A 164 -23.24 -20.35 -7.00
CA LEU A 164 -24.53 -20.14 -6.34
C LEU A 164 -25.61 -19.57 -7.29
N ARG A 165 -25.25 -18.87 -8.35
CA ARG A 165 -26.21 -18.28 -9.29
C ARG A 165 -27.06 -19.33 -10.05
N GLY A 166 -26.47 -20.45 -10.44
CA GLY A 166 -27.16 -21.53 -11.14
C GLY A 166 -28.34 -22.11 -10.35
N PRO A 167 -28.12 -22.67 -9.14
CA PRO A 167 -29.20 -23.18 -8.30
C PRO A 167 -30.20 -22.10 -7.90
N LEU A 168 -29.78 -20.86 -7.68
CA LEU A 168 -30.68 -19.74 -7.38
C LEU A 168 -31.64 -19.47 -8.56
N ALA A 169 -31.09 -19.38 -9.77
CA ALA A 169 -31.92 -19.20 -11.00
C ALA A 169 -32.91 -20.34 -11.17
N SER A 170 -32.53 -21.58 -10.85
CA SER A 170 -33.44 -22.73 -10.90
C SER A 170 -34.59 -22.61 -9.90
N VAL A 171 -34.29 -22.22 -8.64
CA VAL A 171 -35.35 -22.01 -7.62
C VAL A 171 -36.25 -20.84 -8.00
N MET A 172 -35.70 -19.74 -8.54
CA MET A 172 -36.51 -18.62 -9.03
C MET A 172 -37.44 -19.06 -10.19
N GLY A 173 -36.95 -19.88 -11.12
CA GLY A 173 -37.75 -20.44 -12.21
C GLY A 173 -38.91 -21.28 -11.69
N LEU A 174 -38.67 -22.17 -10.72
CA LEU A 174 -39.72 -22.98 -10.08
C LEU A 174 -40.75 -22.11 -9.34
N LEU A 175 -40.32 -21.09 -8.65
CA LEU A 175 -41.21 -20.13 -7.97
C LEU A 175 -42.09 -19.36 -8.97
N ASN A 176 -41.50 -18.92 -10.09
CA ASN A 176 -42.27 -18.24 -11.15
C ASN A 176 -43.35 -19.16 -11.73
N VAL A 177 -43.07 -20.44 -11.96
CA VAL A 177 -44.07 -21.43 -12.38
C VAL A 177 -45.13 -21.61 -11.30
N ALA A 178 -44.74 -21.74 -10.04
CA ALA A 178 -45.68 -21.89 -8.92
C ALA A 178 -46.58 -20.65 -8.73
N CYS A 179 -46.05 -19.44 -8.94
CA CYS A 179 -46.86 -18.20 -8.90
C CYS A 179 -47.81 -18.06 -10.07
N GLY A 180 -47.57 -18.75 -11.20
CA GLY A 180 -48.45 -18.76 -12.38
C GLY A 180 -49.59 -19.81 -12.35
N ILE A 181 -49.66 -20.65 -11.31
CA ILE A 181 -50.72 -21.64 -11.15
C ILE A 181 -52.03 -20.94 -10.75
N GLU A 182 -53.12 -21.18 -11.49
CA GLU A 182 -54.43 -20.66 -11.17
C GLU A 182 -55.07 -21.42 -9.97
N ASN A 183 -55.89 -20.72 -9.18
CA ASN A 183 -56.62 -21.26 -8.01
C ASN A 183 -55.74 -21.69 -6.81
N VAL A 184 -54.60 -21.04 -6.59
CA VAL A 184 -53.80 -21.24 -5.40
C VAL A 184 -54.45 -20.58 -4.17
N PRO A 185 -54.50 -21.26 -3.00
CA PRO A 185 -55.00 -20.65 -1.77
C PRO A 185 -54.27 -19.34 -1.44
N PRO A 186 -54.93 -18.28 -0.92
CA PRO A 186 -54.31 -16.97 -0.67
C PRO A 186 -53.09 -17.05 0.24
N GLN A 187 -53.10 -17.96 1.22
CA GLN A 187 -51.96 -18.18 2.13
C GLN A 187 -50.71 -18.71 1.37
N LEU A 188 -50.90 -19.62 0.40
CA LEU A 188 -49.83 -20.19 -0.41
C LEU A 188 -49.29 -19.18 -1.40
N SER A 189 -50.14 -18.37 -1.98
CA SER A 189 -49.77 -17.26 -2.86
C SER A 189 -48.89 -16.22 -2.11
N SER A 190 -49.27 -15.89 -0.88
CA SER A 190 -48.45 -15.01 0.00
C SER A 190 -47.07 -15.60 0.31
N LEU A 191 -46.98 -16.89 0.60
CA LEU A 191 -45.72 -17.59 0.81
C LEU A 191 -44.82 -17.59 -0.44
N HIS A 192 -45.42 -17.89 -1.61
CA HIS A 192 -44.70 -17.83 -2.90
C HIS A 192 -44.11 -16.44 -3.15
N ALA A 193 -44.87 -15.37 -2.92
CA ALA A 193 -44.42 -14.00 -3.07
C ALA A 193 -43.26 -13.67 -2.11
N MET A 194 -43.33 -14.11 -0.85
CA MET A 194 -42.26 -13.94 0.12
C MET A 194 -40.97 -14.69 -0.29
N MET A 195 -41.10 -15.92 -0.78
CA MET A 195 -39.98 -16.72 -1.27
C MET A 195 -39.34 -16.06 -2.52
N ALA A 196 -40.12 -15.61 -3.48
CA ALA A 196 -39.65 -14.91 -4.67
C ALA A 196 -38.90 -13.61 -4.29
N SER A 197 -39.45 -12.84 -3.35
CA SER A 197 -38.77 -11.64 -2.82
C SER A 197 -37.42 -11.96 -2.15
N SER A 198 -37.36 -13.03 -1.35
CA SER A 198 -36.12 -13.47 -0.68
C SER A 198 -35.09 -13.93 -1.69
N MET A 199 -35.49 -14.67 -2.74
CA MET A 199 -34.57 -15.10 -3.79
C MET A 199 -34.05 -13.93 -4.63
N ALA A 200 -34.91 -12.96 -4.96
CA ALA A 200 -34.48 -11.75 -5.66
C ALA A 200 -33.45 -10.93 -4.85
N LYS A 201 -33.63 -10.84 -3.53
CA LYS A 201 -32.63 -10.21 -2.63
C LYS A 201 -31.30 -10.95 -2.65
N LEU A 202 -31.32 -12.29 -2.63
CA LEU A 202 -30.11 -13.11 -2.67
C LEU A 202 -29.38 -12.96 -4.01
N ASP A 203 -30.10 -12.98 -5.16
CA ASP A 203 -29.50 -12.75 -6.48
C ASP A 203 -28.84 -11.36 -6.58
N LYS A 204 -29.51 -10.33 -6.04
CA LYS A 204 -28.97 -8.99 -5.98
C LYS A 204 -27.67 -8.95 -5.15
N THR A 205 -27.66 -9.57 -3.97
CA THR A 205 -26.46 -9.66 -3.12
C THR A 205 -25.30 -10.36 -3.82
N LEU A 206 -25.56 -11.48 -4.51
CA LEU A 206 -24.55 -12.18 -5.28
C LEU A 206 -23.97 -11.33 -6.41
N LYS A 207 -24.81 -10.55 -7.11
CA LYS A 207 -24.36 -9.61 -8.14
C LYS A 207 -23.45 -8.54 -7.55
N GLU A 208 -23.86 -7.92 -6.44
CA GLU A 208 -23.07 -6.91 -5.74
C GLU A 208 -21.67 -7.45 -5.31
N ILE A 209 -21.60 -8.69 -4.79
CA ILE A 209 -20.35 -9.35 -4.44
C ILE A 209 -19.48 -9.62 -5.67
N LEU A 210 -20.05 -10.06 -6.78
CA LEU A 210 -19.32 -10.30 -8.02
C LEU A 210 -18.76 -9.02 -8.62
N ASP A 211 -19.56 -7.95 -8.62
CA ASP A 211 -19.14 -6.64 -9.14
C ASP A 211 -18.02 -6.06 -8.28
N TYR A 212 -18.09 -6.23 -6.96
CA TYR A 212 -16.99 -5.92 -6.06
C TYR A 212 -15.70 -6.69 -6.40
N SER A 213 -15.80 -8.03 -6.54
CA SER A 213 -14.65 -8.88 -6.86
C SER A 213 -14.02 -8.54 -8.22
N ARG A 214 -14.84 -8.20 -9.23
CA ARG A 214 -14.35 -7.77 -10.56
C ARG A 214 -13.65 -6.41 -10.48
N ASN A 215 -14.24 -5.45 -9.79
CA ASN A 215 -13.67 -4.13 -9.60
C ASN A 215 -12.33 -4.17 -8.84
N ALA A 216 -12.16 -5.15 -7.95
CA ALA A 216 -10.92 -5.35 -7.21
C ALA A 216 -9.76 -5.86 -8.08
N ARG A 217 -10.00 -6.49 -9.24
CA ARG A 217 -8.96 -7.12 -10.08
C ARG A 217 -8.44 -6.26 -11.22
N ASN A 218 -9.31 -5.44 -11.83
CA ASN A 218 -8.95 -4.71 -13.04
C ASN A 218 -8.07 -3.51 -12.71
N GLU A 219 -7.10 -3.22 -13.58
CA GLU A 219 -6.34 -1.97 -13.53
C GLU A 219 -7.27 -0.76 -13.70
N LEU A 220 -6.84 0.39 -13.19
CA LEU A 220 -7.58 1.63 -13.35
C LEU A 220 -7.36 2.16 -14.78
N HIS A 221 -8.45 2.46 -15.47
CA HIS A 221 -8.41 3.08 -16.79
C HIS A 221 -8.82 4.55 -16.68
N ALA A 222 -7.86 5.45 -16.95
CA ALA A 222 -8.11 6.88 -16.92
C ALA A 222 -8.67 7.35 -18.26
N GLU A 223 -9.90 7.85 -18.26
CA GLU A 223 -10.61 8.44 -19.38
C GLU A 223 -11.08 9.85 -19.03
N ASP A 224 -11.29 10.71 -20.01
CA ASP A 224 -11.87 12.04 -19.79
C ASP A 224 -13.32 11.92 -19.35
N VAL A 225 -13.66 12.51 -18.20
CA VAL A 225 -14.95 12.35 -17.55
C VAL A 225 -15.91 13.47 -17.95
N ASN A 226 -16.93 13.14 -18.74
CA ASN A 226 -18.10 14.00 -18.90
C ASN A 226 -19.08 13.76 -17.74
N TRP A 227 -19.06 14.63 -16.75
CA TRP A 227 -19.87 14.52 -15.54
C TRP A 227 -21.37 14.53 -15.81
N GLN A 228 -21.84 15.34 -16.77
CA GLN A 228 -23.24 15.45 -17.11
C GLN A 228 -23.76 14.16 -17.70
N ASP A 229 -23.05 13.57 -18.66
CA ASP A 229 -23.42 12.32 -19.30
C ASP A 229 -23.39 11.16 -18.30
N LEU A 230 -22.37 11.13 -17.43
CA LEU A 230 -22.23 10.10 -16.39
C LEU A 230 -23.40 10.12 -15.40
N ILE A 231 -23.77 11.28 -14.90
CA ILE A 231 -24.90 11.43 -13.96
C ILE A 231 -26.23 11.14 -14.65
N HIS A 232 -26.41 11.62 -15.89
CA HIS A 232 -27.63 11.37 -16.65
C HIS A 232 -27.85 9.88 -16.91
N SER A 233 -26.85 9.19 -17.43
CA SER A 233 -26.93 7.74 -17.68
C SER A 233 -27.14 6.93 -16.40
N THR A 234 -26.54 7.32 -15.28
CA THR A 234 -26.77 6.67 -13.98
C THR A 234 -28.22 6.86 -13.52
N LEU A 235 -28.76 8.05 -13.64
CA LEU A 235 -30.16 8.31 -13.27
C LEU A 235 -31.17 7.59 -14.17
N GLU A 236 -30.89 7.46 -15.47
CA GLU A 236 -31.71 6.64 -16.38
C GLU A 236 -31.74 5.18 -15.95
N GLN A 237 -30.61 4.62 -15.56
CA GLN A 237 -30.53 3.25 -15.03
C GLN A 237 -31.33 3.07 -13.74
N LEU A 238 -31.55 4.13 -12.97
CA LEU A 238 -32.33 4.11 -11.73
C LEU A 238 -33.82 4.42 -11.88
N ASN A 239 -34.31 4.71 -13.08
CA ASN A 239 -35.73 5.08 -13.36
C ASN A 239 -36.74 4.01 -12.95
N TYR A 240 -36.31 2.76 -12.73
CA TYR A 240 -37.19 1.69 -12.22
C TYR A 240 -37.49 1.83 -10.72
N LEU A 241 -36.73 2.67 -9.99
CA LEU A 241 -36.98 2.90 -8.57
C LEU A 241 -38.09 3.91 -8.35
N PRO A 242 -38.97 3.68 -7.37
CA PRO A 242 -39.95 4.67 -6.96
C PRO A 242 -39.27 5.99 -6.66
N LEU A 243 -39.90 7.11 -7.02
CA LEU A 243 -39.40 8.48 -6.80
C LEU A 243 -38.22 8.93 -7.68
N ALA A 244 -37.59 8.06 -8.45
CA ALA A 244 -36.54 8.47 -9.36
C ALA A 244 -36.97 9.58 -10.33
N SER A 245 -38.22 9.48 -10.86
CA SER A 245 -38.79 10.47 -11.78
C SER A 245 -39.36 11.74 -11.09
N THR A 246 -39.67 11.66 -9.80
CA THR A 246 -40.37 12.75 -9.05
C THR A 246 -39.45 13.52 -8.11
N ALA A 247 -38.22 13.05 -7.91
CA ALA A 247 -37.21 13.73 -7.08
C ALA A 247 -36.86 15.12 -7.67
N VAL A 248 -36.87 16.12 -6.80
CA VAL A 248 -36.38 17.46 -7.16
C VAL A 248 -34.84 17.40 -7.19
N ARG A 249 -34.27 17.82 -8.33
CA ARG A 249 -32.82 17.70 -8.58
C ARG A 249 -32.20 19.09 -8.75
N HIS A 250 -31.22 19.39 -7.93
CA HIS A 250 -30.40 20.59 -8.01
C HIS A 250 -28.95 20.18 -8.26
N PHE A 251 -28.53 20.22 -9.53
CA PHE A 251 -27.20 19.78 -9.93
C PHE A 251 -26.38 20.98 -10.36
N ARG A 252 -25.19 21.13 -9.77
CA ARG A 252 -24.22 22.16 -10.09
C ARG A 252 -22.91 21.51 -10.50
N PHE A 253 -22.40 21.92 -11.65
CA PHE A 253 -21.14 21.44 -12.20
C PHE A 253 -20.21 22.64 -12.38
N ASP A 254 -19.17 22.74 -11.55
CA ASP A 254 -18.07 23.69 -11.70
C ASP A 254 -16.82 22.90 -12.15
N THR A 255 -16.79 22.64 -13.46
CA THR A 255 -15.81 21.78 -14.13
C THR A 255 -14.90 22.63 -15.02
N SER A 256 -14.13 23.53 -14.40
CA SER A 256 -13.23 24.45 -15.10
C SER A 256 -12.04 23.74 -15.76
N GLU A 257 -11.66 22.58 -15.27
CA GLU A 257 -10.53 21.79 -15.76
C GLU A 257 -10.95 20.37 -16.15
N PRO A 258 -10.33 19.79 -17.21
CA PRO A 258 -10.54 18.40 -17.57
C PRO A 258 -10.18 17.46 -16.43
N PHE A 259 -11.04 16.47 -16.21
CA PHE A 259 -10.85 15.49 -15.16
C PHE A 259 -10.79 14.07 -15.74
N TYR A 260 -9.76 13.32 -15.38
CA TYR A 260 -9.52 11.97 -15.85
C TYR A 260 -9.70 10.97 -14.73
N SER A 261 -10.51 9.94 -14.96
CA SER A 261 -10.76 8.86 -14.01
C SER A 261 -11.34 7.63 -14.70
N ASP A 262 -11.57 6.56 -13.95
CA ASP A 262 -12.23 5.34 -14.44
C ASP A 262 -13.76 5.52 -14.39
N ILE A 263 -14.37 5.76 -15.55
CA ILE A 263 -15.81 6.04 -15.69
C ILE A 263 -16.64 4.86 -15.19
N SER A 264 -16.20 3.63 -15.40
CA SER A 264 -16.94 2.43 -14.98
C SER A 264 -17.05 2.37 -13.46
N ARG A 265 -16.00 2.69 -12.74
CA ARG A 265 -15.98 2.74 -11.27
C ARG A 265 -16.72 3.95 -10.71
N LEU A 266 -16.61 5.09 -11.37
CA LEU A 266 -17.43 6.28 -11.03
C LEU A 266 -18.93 5.96 -11.16
N SER A 267 -19.34 5.26 -12.21
CA SER A 267 -20.73 4.80 -12.38
C SER A 267 -21.19 3.93 -11.21
N VAL A 268 -20.34 3.01 -10.73
CA VAL A 268 -20.64 2.18 -9.55
C VAL A 268 -20.80 3.04 -8.29
N ILE A 269 -19.93 4.03 -8.08
CA ILE A 269 -20.03 4.97 -6.95
C ILE A 269 -21.36 5.71 -6.99
N PHE A 270 -21.68 6.39 -8.11
CA PHE A 270 -22.90 7.17 -8.22
C PHE A 270 -24.15 6.32 -8.13
N ASN A 271 -24.16 5.12 -8.74
CA ASN A 271 -25.27 4.19 -8.61
C ASN A 271 -25.54 3.82 -7.15
N ASN A 272 -24.50 3.52 -6.35
CA ASN A 272 -24.68 3.17 -4.94
C ASN A 272 -25.17 4.37 -4.11
N VAL A 273 -24.59 5.55 -4.29
CA VAL A 273 -24.94 6.73 -3.49
C VAL A 273 -26.34 7.23 -3.85
N LEU A 274 -26.68 7.35 -5.15
CA LEU A 274 -28.02 7.75 -5.60
C LEU A 274 -29.10 6.74 -5.22
N THR A 275 -28.82 5.43 -5.33
CA THR A 275 -29.73 4.38 -4.87
C THR A 275 -30.04 4.52 -3.38
N ASN A 276 -29.03 4.79 -2.55
CA ASN A 276 -29.26 5.02 -1.14
C ASN A 276 -30.15 6.22 -0.89
N SER A 277 -29.92 7.34 -1.56
CA SER A 277 -30.76 8.55 -1.42
C SER A 277 -32.23 8.30 -1.84
N LEU A 278 -32.44 7.50 -2.88
CA LEU A 278 -33.79 7.13 -3.33
C LEU A 278 -34.50 6.16 -2.36
N LEU A 279 -33.79 5.17 -1.85
CA LEU A 279 -34.36 4.14 -0.95
C LEU A 279 -34.62 4.65 0.46
N TYR A 280 -33.77 5.54 0.98
CA TYR A 280 -33.85 6.08 2.35
C TYR A 280 -34.50 7.48 2.39
N HIS A 281 -35.40 7.77 1.43
CA HIS A 281 -36.17 9.01 1.45
C HIS A 281 -37.10 9.11 2.66
N ASN A 282 -37.51 10.33 2.99
CA ASN A 282 -38.51 10.57 4.02
C ASN A 282 -39.90 10.65 3.38
N PRO A 283 -40.87 9.73 3.70
CA PRO A 283 -42.20 9.73 3.11
C PRO A 283 -43.01 11.02 3.38
N GLY A 284 -42.67 11.76 4.41
CA GLY A 284 -43.38 12.97 4.81
C GLY A 284 -43.05 14.23 4.00
N ARG A 285 -42.13 14.15 3.02
CA ARG A 285 -41.70 15.29 2.19
C ARG A 285 -41.21 14.84 0.82
N PRO A 286 -41.31 15.72 -0.22
CA PRO A 286 -40.70 15.46 -1.51
C PRO A 286 -39.21 15.23 -1.40
N LEU A 287 -38.68 14.23 -2.08
CA LEU A 287 -37.22 13.98 -2.12
C LEU A 287 -36.55 15.10 -2.90
N GLN A 288 -35.53 15.66 -2.29
CA GLN A 288 -34.60 16.64 -2.88
C GLN A 288 -33.20 16.06 -2.92
N LEU A 289 -32.56 16.14 -4.07
CA LEU A 289 -31.19 15.73 -4.30
C LEU A 289 -30.38 16.94 -4.76
N GLU A 290 -29.35 17.28 -4.01
CA GLU A 290 -28.40 18.31 -4.37
C GLU A 290 -27.06 17.65 -4.70
N LEU A 291 -26.58 17.82 -5.93
CA LEU A 291 -25.29 17.34 -6.38
C LEU A 291 -24.42 18.54 -6.77
N GLU A 292 -23.27 18.64 -6.15
CA GLU A 292 -22.25 19.62 -6.50
C GLU A 292 -20.95 18.88 -6.87
N ILE A 293 -20.40 19.21 -8.05
CA ILE A 293 -19.15 18.67 -8.56
C ILE A 293 -18.24 19.83 -8.88
N GLN A 294 -17.08 19.89 -8.23
CA GLN A 294 -16.03 20.89 -8.45
C GLN A 294 -14.77 20.16 -8.89
N THR A 295 -14.17 20.59 -10.00
CA THR A 295 -12.91 19.99 -10.50
C THR A 295 -11.82 21.06 -10.59
N ASN A 296 -10.61 20.62 -10.25
CA ASN A 296 -9.38 21.38 -10.48
C ASN A 296 -8.30 20.49 -11.08
N GLU A 297 -7.09 21.03 -11.25
CA GLU A 297 -5.97 20.26 -11.82
C GLU A 297 -5.61 19.01 -11.02
N GLN A 298 -5.86 18.96 -9.72
CA GLN A 298 -5.38 17.93 -8.81
C GLN A 298 -6.46 16.94 -8.41
N GLU A 299 -7.70 17.42 -8.20
CA GLU A 299 -8.79 16.59 -7.69
C GLU A 299 -10.17 17.04 -8.19
N ALA A 300 -11.14 16.13 -8.04
CA ALA A 300 -12.56 16.45 -8.07
C ALA A 300 -13.14 16.30 -6.65
N VAL A 301 -13.91 17.29 -6.22
CA VAL A 301 -14.72 17.25 -5.00
C VAL A 301 -16.18 17.11 -5.39
N ILE A 302 -16.81 16.03 -4.95
CA ILE A 302 -18.20 15.69 -5.27
C ILE A 302 -18.97 15.64 -3.96
N SER A 303 -20.04 16.42 -3.87
CA SER A 303 -20.94 16.41 -2.73
C SER A 303 -22.36 16.06 -3.19
N LEU A 304 -22.93 14.95 -2.68
CA LEU A 304 -24.32 14.58 -2.88
C LEU A 304 -25.05 14.68 -1.55
N THR A 305 -26.07 15.52 -1.50
CA THR A 305 -26.93 15.74 -0.33
C THR A 305 -28.36 15.33 -0.64
N ASP A 306 -28.96 14.53 0.25
CA ASP A 306 -30.36 14.21 0.24
C ASP A 306 -31.08 14.75 1.49
N ASN A 307 -32.40 14.95 1.37
CA ASN A 307 -33.26 15.31 2.50
C ASN A 307 -34.01 14.06 3.05
N GLY A 308 -33.42 12.89 2.99
CA GLY A 308 -34.01 11.62 3.42
C GLY A 308 -34.18 11.50 4.94
N ILE A 309 -34.31 10.26 5.44
CA ILE A 309 -34.49 9.97 6.88
C ILE A 309 -33.24 10.26 7.72
N GLY A 310 -32.07 10.38 7.06
CA GLY A 310 -30.79 10.52 7.74
C GLY A 310 -30.35 9.28 8.52
N ILE A 311 -29.15 9.35 9.10
CA ILE A 311 -28.48 8.26 9.83
C ILE A 311 -28.31 8.67 11.28
N ARG A 312 -28.59 7.76 12.21
CA ARG A 312 -28.36 8.01 13.65
C ARG A 312 -26.86 8.10 13.95
N GLU A 313 -26.48 8.99 14.83
CA GLU A 313 -25.07 9.23 15.20
C GLU A 313 -24.34 7.96 15.65
N SER A 314 -25.02 7.10 16.43
CA SER A 314 -24.46 5.81 16.87
C SER A 314 -24.18 4.80 15.77
N VAL A 315 -24.76 4.99 14.58
CA VAL A 315 -24.67 4.08 13.42
C VAL A 315 -23.65 4.61 12.40
N LEU A 316 -23.47 5.93 12.37
CA LEU A 316 -22.66 6.62 11.36
C LEU A 316 -21.22 6.09 11.23
N PRO A 317 -20.50 5.73 12.30
CA PRO A 317 -19.14 5.19 12.18
C PRO A 317 -19.06 3.85 11.44
N HIS A 318 -20.16 3.09 11.39
CA HIS A 318 -20.21 1.72 10.86
C HIS A 318 -20.81 1.62 9.46
N VAL A 319 -21.29 2.72 8.88
CA VAL A 319 -22.02 2.69 7.59
C VAL A 319 -21.23 2.21 6.39
N CYS A 320 -19.89 2.26 6.49
CA CYS A 320 -18.98 1.75 5.47
C CYS A 320 -18.45 0.34 5.79
N GLU A 321 -18.90 -0.32 6.87
CA GLU A 321 -18.52 -1.70 7.15
C GLU A 321 -19.28 -2.69 6.25
N MET A 322 -18.61 -3.79 5.91
CA MET A 322 -19.17 -4.83 5.04
C MET A 322 -20.39 -5.49 5.70
N PHE A 323 -21.50 -5.62 4.96
CA PHE A 323 -22.78 -6.19 5.43
C PHE A 323 -23.47 -5.41 6.55
N PHE A 324 -23.01 -4.21 6.88
CA PHE A 324 -23.63 -3.40 7.91
C PHE A 324 -24.95 -2.79 7.44
N ARG A 325 -25.96 -2.84 8.31
CA ARG A 325 -27.32 -2.29 8.06
C ARG A 325 -27.75 -1.47 9.27
N GLY A 326 -28.01 -0.19 9.04
CA GLY A 326 -28.38 0.76 10.12
C GLY A 326 -29.79 0.54 10.69
N THR A 327 -30.66 -0.19 10.00
CA THR A 327 -32.01 -0.56 10.47
C THR A 327 -32.44 -1.90 9.87
N GLU A 328 -33.30 -2.65 10.56
CA GLU A 328 -33.87 -3.91 10.04
C GLU A 328 -34.73 -3.69 8.78
N ALA A 329 -35.33 -2.50 8.65
CA ALA A 329 -36.14 -2.10 7.48
C ALA A 329 -35.28 -1.76 6.25
N SER A 330 -33.93 -1.73 6.37
CA SER A 330 -33.03 -1.42 5.25
C SER A 330 -33.17 -2.44 4.13
N GLN A 331 -33.47 -1.97 2.92
CA GLN A 331 -33.55 -2.79 1.71
C GLN A 331 -32.17 -2.85 1.08
N GLY A 332 -31.45 -3.99 1.18
CA GLY A 332 -30.16 -4.18 0.56
C GLY A 332 -29.22 -5.07 1.38
N ALA A 333 -28.11 -5.49 0.77
CA ALA A 333 -27.12 -6.38 1.39
C ALA A 333 -26.19 -5.68 2.40
N GLY A 334 -26.22 -4.35 2.51
CA GLY A 334 -25.26 -3.59 3.33
C GLY A 334 -23.87 -3.50 2.68
N LEU A 335 -23.78 -3.57 1.35
CA LEU A 335 -22.51 -3.51 0.61
C LEU A 335 -22.30 -2.16 -0.09
N GLY A 336 -23.33 -1.36 -0.31
CA GLY A 336 -23.25 -0.18 -1.17
C GLY A 336 -22.16 0.82 -0.77
N LEU A 337 -22.18 1.34 0.47
CA LEU A 337 -21.17 2.29 0.95
C LEU A 337 -19.80 1.64 1.18
N TYR A 338 -19.75 0.36 1.53
CA TYR A 338 -18.49 -0.40 1.58
C TYR A 338 -17.81 -0.46 0.20
N ILE A 339 -18.57 -0.75 -0.87
CA ILE A 339 -18.05 -0.75 -2.25
C ILE A 339 -17.55 0.65 -2.64
N VAL A 340 -18.29 1.70 -2.28
CA VAL A 340 -17.86 3.08 -2.52
C VAL A 340 -16.54 3.35 -1.82
N GLN A 341 -16.39 2.99 -0.54
CA GLN A 341 -15.16 3.18 0.23
C GLN A 341 -13.97 2.45 -0.40
N GLU A 342 -14.17 1.20 -0.83
CA GLU A 342 -13.12 0.40 -1.47
C GLU A 342 -12.67 0.98 -2.82
N ILE A 343 -13.61 1.45 -3.63
CA ILE A 343 -13.29 2.12 -4.90
C ILE A 343 -12.53 3.44 -4.61
N MET A 344 -12.97 4.22 -3.61
CA MET A 344 -12.29 5.45 -3.21
C MET A 344 -10.86 5.18 -2.71
N ASN A 345 -10.66 4.15 -1.90
CA ASN A 345 -9.34 3.72 -1.45
C ASN A 345 -8.43 3.39 -2.66
N ARG A 346 -8.97 2.72 -3.66
CA ARG A 346 -8.24 2.33 -4.86
C ARG A 346 -7.87 3.51 -5.75
N PHE A 347 -8.71 4.54 -5.82
CA PHE A 347 -8.38 5.81 -6.46
C PHE A 347 -7.36 6.64 -5.68
N GLY A 348 -7.05 6.28 -4.43
CA GLY A 348 -6.28 7.11 -3.51
C GLY A 348 -7.06 8.34 -3.04
N GLY A 349 -8.38 8.29 -3.16
CA GLY A 349 -9.31 9.33 -2.73
C GLY A 349 -9.84 9.12 -1.31
N THR A 350 -10.79 9.96 -0.90
CA THR A 350 -11.44 9.86 0.41
C THR A 350 -12.95 9.95 0.30
N LEU A 351 -13.66 9.18 1.15
CA LEU A 351 -15.11 9.22 1.33
C LEU A 351 -15.42 9.79 2.71
N ARG A 352 -16.33 10.74 2.78
CA ARG A 352 -16.89 11.27 4.03
C ARG A 352 -18.42 11.23 3.98
N VAL A 353 -19.03 10.68 5.02
CA VAL A 353 -20.48 10.66 5.20
C VAL A 353 -20.84 11.52 6.40
N ALA A 354 -21.69 12.53 6.20
CA ALA A 354 -22.23 13.36 7.25
C ALA A 354 -23.75 13.25 7.22
N SER A 355 -24.39 13.04 8.36
CA SER A 355 -25.84 12.84 8.41
C SER A 355 -26.43 13.33 9.73
N VAL A 356 -27.66 13.80 9.65
CA VAL A 356 -28.47 14.15 10.81
C VAL A 356 -29.80 13.41 10.70
N TYR A 357 -30.09 12.56 11.69
CA TYR A 357 -31.34 11.80 11.71
C TYR A 357 -32.57 12.70 11.63
N GLY A 358 -33.48 12.39 10.72
CA GLY A 358 -34.67 13.19 10.40
C GLY A 358 -34.43 14.34 9.42
N LYS A 359 -33.18 14.70 9.07
CA LYS A 359 -32.86 15.81 8.16
C LYS A 359 -32.36 15.36 6.79
N GLY A 360 -31.44 14.38 6.75
CA GLY A 360 -30.87 13.86 5.50
C GLY A 360 -29.40 13.48 5.65
N THR A 361 -28.78 13.14 4.53
CA THR A 361 -27.39 12.68 4.45
C THR A 361 -26.63 13.44 3.36
N THR A 362 -25.36 13.75 3.65
CA THR A 362 -24.39 14.30 2.69
C THR A 362 -23.25 13.33 2.54
N VAL A 363 -22.97 12.91 1.32
CA VAL A 363 -21.82 12.09 0.94
C VAL A 363 -20.85 12.98 0.18
N THR A 364 -19.63 13.11 0.68
CA THR A 364 -18.56 13.90 0.04
C THR A 364 -17.43 12.97 -0.39
N LEU A 365 -17.02 13.08 -1.65
CA LEU A 365 -15.93 12.31 -2.26
C LEU A 365 -14.83 13.26 -2.72
N HIS A 366 -13.58 12.95 -2.39
CA HIS A 366 -12.41 13.62 -2.93
C HIS A 366 -11.65 12.63 -3.81
N LEU A 367 -11.59 12.91 -5.09
CA LEU A 367 -11.01 12.03 -6.11
C LEU A 367 -9.78 12.67 -6.75
N PRO A 368 -8.59 12.07 -6.68
CA PRO A 368 -7.42 12.55 -7.42
C PRO A 368 -7.66 12.54 -8.93
N ASN A 369 -7.19 13.57 -9.63
CA ASN A 369 -7.25 13.62 -11.08
C ASN A 369 -6.17 12.71 -11.67
N MET A 370 -6.58 11.66 -12.39
CA MET A 370 -5.70 10.65 -12.99
C MET A 370 -5.17 11.13 -14.36
N ARG A 371 -4.70 12.37 -14.47
CA ARG A 371 -4.18 12.89 -15.75
C ARG A 371 -3.11 11.95 -16.32
N PRO A 372 -3.20 11.55 -17.61
CA PRO A 372 -2.11 10.84 -18.26
C PRO A 372 -0.85 11.71 -18.22
N ALA A 373 0.32 11.10 -17.93
CA ALA A 373 1.58 11.81 -17.93
C ALA A 373 1.70 12.56 -19.27
N ARG A 374 1.92 13.88 -19.23
CA ARG A 374 2.15 14.67 -20.44
C ARG A 374 3.30 14.02 -21.20
N SER A 375 3.02 13.45 -22.36
CA SER A 375 4.05 13.02 -23.29
C SER A 375 4.86 14.26 -23.61
N THR A 376 6.09 14.33 -23.10
CA THR A 376 7.07 15.30 -23.56
C THR A 376 7.46 14.89 -24.98
N VAL A 377 6.65 15.30 -25.93
CA VAL A 377 7.07 15.31 -27.32
C VAL A 377 8.29 16.23 -27.37
N LYS A 378 9.49 15.66 -27.49
CA LYS A 378 10.67 16.42 -27.87
C LYS A 378 10.33 17.12 -29.19
N PRO A 379 10.53 18.44 -29.31
CA PRO A 379 10.39 19.08 -30.62
C PRO A 379 11.39 18.40 -31.56
N ASP A 380 10.88 17.91 -32.67
CA ASP A 380 11.68 17.39 -33.76
C ASP A 380 12.73 18.45 -34.11
N LEU A 381 14.00 18.07 -33.95
CA LEU A 381 15.11 18.84 -34.46
C LEU A 381 14.98 18.82 -36.00
N VAL A 382 14.42 19.88 -36.52
CA VAL A 382 14.48 20.19 -37.98
C VAL A 382 15.95 20.40 -38.29
N PHE A 383 16.59 19.43 -38.94
CA PHE A 383 17.86 19.63 -39.57
C PHE A 383 17.59 20.37 -40.88
N ASP A 384 17.85 21.67 -40.88
CA ASP A 384 18.01 22.44 -42.12
C ASP A 384 19.23 21.89 -42.86
N THR A 385 18.96 21.21 -43.98
CA THR A 385 19.94 20.92 -45.00
C THR A 385 19.95 22.07 -45.97
N GLU A 386 20.82 23.05 -45.76
CA GLU A 386 21.24 23.96 -46.81
C GLU A 386 22.52 23.46 -47.48
N SER A 387 22.42 23.25 -48.80
CA SER A 387 23.36 23.37 -49.95
C SER A 387 24.73 22.72 -49.82
#